data_61739ab21fa0dcce1aceea375225d2ec
#
_entry.id   61739ab21fa0dcce1aceea375225d2ec
#
_cell.length_a   1.000
_cell.length_b   1.000
_cell.length_c   1.000
_cell.angle_alpha   90.00
_cell.angle_beta   90.00
_cell.angle_gamma   90.00
#
_symmetry.space_group_name_H-M   'P 1'
#
loop_
_entity.id
_entity.type
_entity.pdbx_description
1 polymer ?
#
loop_
_entity_poly.entity_id
_entity_poly.type
_entity_poly.pdbx_seq_one_letter_code
_entity_poly.pdbx_strand_id
1 'polypeptide(L)'
;MDESEINRRYEAAGATTAWELDLWGRVRSLSDQALAAYMALDETYIAARMSLVSEVASAWLTLRADRELLRLTEDTLAAQKSSYTLTTQLARTGNATQLDLRMAEIALRSAEINRAAYTRQLARDRNALELLLGQPLTPELSRRLNEAVTLTEVAIPTTLPGGLPSDLLVRRPDIRAAEYRLRGANARIGAARAAFFPTISLTGTAGXXXXASASLSGLFEPGSGSWRFLPQITLPLFHGGALRADLDRAHVQKQIEIARYENVIQQAFRDVADGLAGQRTLNDQVQSEQRAVEASQIAYELAGLRFQEGVDDYLTLLDTHRMLYGAQQRLVRTRLMQQLNIINLYKALGGGWREYSEKKQG
;
A
#
# COMPACT_ATOMS: atom_id res chain seq x y z
N MET A 1 -38.17 -23.38 -74.56
CA MET A 1 -38.19 -23.03 -73.15
C MET A 1 -36.81 -22.49 -72.84
N ASP A 2 -36.73 -21.20 -72.57
CA ASP A 2 -35.45 -20.51 -72.31
C ASP A 2 -35.06 -20.82 -70.88
N GLU A 3 -34.09 -21.73 -70.70
CA GLU A 3 -33.49 -21.94 -69.38
C GLU A 3 -32.58 -20.72 -69.10
N SER A 4 -33.10 -19.74 -68.38
CA SER A 4 -32.30 -18.66 -67.92
C SER A 4 -31.19 -19.25 -67.06
N GLU A 5 -29.94 -19.27 -67.54
CA GLU A 5 -28.79 -19.67 -66.75
C GLU A 5 -28.66 -18.75 -65.48
N ILE A 6 -28.92 -19.31 -64.36
CA ILE A 6 -28.79 -18.58 -63.09
C ILE A 6 -27.28 -18.50 -62.75
N ASN A 7 -26.64 -17.41 -63.15
CA ASN A 7 -25.24 -17.12 -62.81
C ASN A 7 -25.14 -16.67 -61.38
N ARG A 8 -24.61 -17.51 -60.50
CA ARG A 8 -24.35 -17.20 -59.08
C ARG A 8 -22.89 -16.84 -58.88
N ARG A 9 -22.65 -15.83 -58.08
CA ARG A 9 -21.31 -15.44 -57.71
C ARG A 9 -21.01 -16.00 -56.29
N TYR A 10 -19.92 -16.72 -56.18
CA TYR A 10 -19.42 -17.22 -54.89
C TYR A 10 -18.07 -16.56 -54.61
N GLU A 11 -17.89 -16.11 -53.39
CA GLU A 11 -16.65 -15.47 -52.94
C GLU A 11 -16.32 -15.95 -51.51
N ALA A 12 -15.06 -16.38 -51.31
CA ALA A 12 -14.53 -16.72 -50.00
C ALA A 12 -13.22 -15.96 -49.81
N ALA A 13 -13.20 -15.04 -48.87
CA ALA A 13 -11.99 -14.29 -48.49
C ALA A 13 -11.23 -15.06 -47.40
N GLY A 14 -10.06 -15.54 -47.75
CA GLY A 14 -9.22 -16.32 -46.83
C GLY A 14 -8.30 -15.49 -45.97
N ALA A 15 -7.90 -14.30 -46.41
CA ALA A 15 -6.99 -13.42 -45.68
C ALA A 15 -7.24 -11.96 -46.06
N THR A 16 -7.33 -11.11 -45.04
CA THR A 16 -7.42 -9.66 -45.22
C THR A 16 -6.40 -9.00 -44.28
N THR A 17 -5.52 -8.20 -44.85
CA THR A 17 -4.56 -7.40 -44.09
C THR A 17 -4.78 -5.92 -44.38
N ALA A 18 -4.81 -5.12 -43.34
CA ALA A 18 -4.85 -3.67 -43.46
C ALA A 18 -3.66 -3.09 -42.69
N TRP A 19 -2.92 -2.21 -43.35
CA TRP A 19 -1.72 -1.61 -42.79
C TRP A 19 -1.76 -0.09 -43.03
N GLU A 20 -1.51 0.69 -41.96
CA GLU A 20 -1.39 2.15 -42.05
C GLU A 20 0.09 2.51 -42.24
N LEU A 21 0.37 3.26 -43.30
CA LEU A 21 1.72 3.76 -43.58
C LEU A 21 1.98 4.96 -42.68
N ASP A 22 2.79 4.78 -41.64
CA ASP A 22 2.96 5.77 -40.53
C ASP A 22 4.00 6.84 -40.90
N LEU A 23 3.71 7.66 -41.89
CA LEU A 23 4.60 8.74 -42.35
C LEU A 23 4.70 9.88 -41.31
N TRP A 24 3.61 10.15 -40.59
CA TRP A 24 3.49 11.27 -39.66
C TRP A 24 3.69 10.86 -38.22
N GLY A 25 3.97 9.60 -37.93
CA GLY A 25 4.27 9.09 -36.63
C GLY A 25 3.06 8.91 -35.70
N ARG A 26 1.86 8.80 -36.28
CA ARG A 26 0.62 8.59 -35.47
C ARG A 26 0.66 7.23 -34.75
N VAL A 27 0.92 6.15 -35.49
CA VAL A 27 0.96 4.80 -34.94
C VAL A 27 2.14 4.66 -33.98
N ARG A 28 3.30 5.22 -34.35
CA ARG A 28 4.49 5.20 -33.49
C ARG A 28 4.21 5.94 -32.17
N SER A 29 3.59 7.12 -32.22
CA SER A 29 3.24 7.89 -31.02
C SER A 29 2.24 7.15 -30.12
N LEU A 30 1.25 6.45 -30.73
CA LEU A 30 0.30 5.62 -29.96
C LEU A 30 0.99 4.40 -29.34
N SER A 31 1.94 3.81 -30.06
CA SER A 31 2.76 2.70 -29.54
C SER A 31 3.62 3.17 -28.36
N ASP A 32 4.25 4.34 -28.48
CA ASP A 32 5.07 4.95 -27.40
C ASP A 32 4.20 5.26 -26.18
N GLN A 33 2.98 5.77 -26.41
CA GLN A 33 2.01 6.01 -25.34
C GLN A 33 1.65 4.70 -24.61
N ALA A 34 1.35 3.65 -25.37
CA ALA A 34 0.98 2.33 -24.83
C ALA A 34 2.16 1.70 -24.07
N LEU A 35 3.37 1.79 -24.62
CA LEU A 35 4.58 1.31 -23.94
C LEU A 35 4.81 2.07 -22.62
N ALA A 36 4.68 3.39 -22.64
CA ALA A 36 4.82 4.20 -21.44
C ALA A 36 3.76 3.83 -20.39
N ALA A 37 2.52 3.58 -20.81
CA ALA A 37 1.45 3.12 -19.91
C ALA A 37 1.78 1.74 -19.29
N TYR A 38 2.31 0.82 -20.09
CA TYR A 38 2.77 -0.49 -19.59
C TYR A 38 3.87 -0.34 -18.55
N MET A 39 4.89 0.49 -18.84
CA MET A 39 6.00 0.72 -17.89
C MET A 39 5.51 1.39 -16.59
N ALA A 40 4.53 2.30 -16.71
CA ALA A 40 3.92 2.94 -15.52
C ALA A 40 3.18 1.91 -14.65
N LEU A 41 2.50 0.93 -15.28
CA LEU A 41 1.81 -0.14 -14.55
C LEU A 41 2.81 -1.07 -13.86
N ASP A 42 3.92 -1.40 -14.51
CA ASP A 42 4.97 -2.24 -13.94
C ASP A 42 5.56 -1.59 -12.68
N GLU A 43 5.87 -0.28 -12.74
CA GLU A 43 6.36 0.46 -11.58
C GLU A 43 5.28 0.58 -10.49
N THR A 44 4.01 0.73 -10.88
CA THR A 44 2.88 0.75 -9.93
C THR A 44 2.76 -0.60 -9.20
N TYR A 45 2.95 -1.71 -9.91
CA TYR A 45 2.98 -3.05 -9.31
C TYR A 45 4.08 -3.16 -8.27
N ILE A 46 5.29 -2.68 -8.59
CA ILE A 46 6.44 -2.68 -7.64
C ILE A 46 6.09 -1.82 -6.40
N ALA A 47 5.52 -0.62 -6.60
CA ALA A 47 5.12 0.26 -5.50
C ALA A 47 4.05 -0.40 -4.60
N ALA A 48 3.06 -1.05 -5.20
CA ALA A 48 2.00 -1.76 -4.46
C ALA A 48 2.58 -2.91 -3.64
N ARG A 49 3.52 -3.65 -4.21
CA ARG A 49 4.21 -4.75 -3.54
C ARG A 49 5.03 -4.25 -2.34
N MET A 50 5.75 -3.14 -2.50
CA MET A 50 6.49 -2.48 -1.39
C MET A 50 5.53 -2.05 -0.28
N SER A 51 4.39 -1.45 -0.64
CA SER A 51 3.37 -1.04 0.32
C SER A 51 2.83 -2.24 1.10
N LEU A 52 2.49 -3.31 0.40
CA LEU A 52 1.96 -4.53 1.04
C LEU A 52 2.96 -5.11 2.05
N VAL A 53 4.24 -5.21 1.68
CA VAL A 53 5.28 -5.72 2.60
C VAL A 53 5.38 -4.82 3.84
N SER A 54 5.38 -3.49 3.64
CA SER A 54 5.44 -2.54 4.75
C SER A 54 4.19 -2.63 5.65
N GLU A 55 3.01 -2.81 5.04
CA GLU A 55 1.74 -2.96 5.78
C GLU A 55 1.71 -4.25 6.59
N VAL A 56 2.18 -5.37 6.04
CA VAL A 56 2.29 -6.65 6.75
C VAL A 56 3.24 -6.50 7.95
N ALA A 57 4.41 -5.88 7.74
CA ALA A 57 5.38 -5.66 8.82
C ALA A 57 4.79 -4.76 9.91
N SER A 58 4.08 -3.69 9.51
CA SER A 58 3.43 -2.76 10.44
C SER A 58 2.31 -3.43 11.23
N ALA A 59 1.48 -4.23 10.57
CA ALA A 59 0.40 -4.99 11.23
C ALA A 59 0.96 -6.00 12.23
N TRP A 60 2.06 -6.67 11.88
CA TRP A 60 2.76 -7.59 12.78
C TRP A 60 3.26 -6.88 14.04
N LEU A 61 3.92 -5.71 13.88
CA LEU A 61 4.42 -4.93 15.02
C LEU A 61 3.30 -4.39 15.89
N THR A 62 2.19 -3.94 15.27
CA THR A 62 1.01 -3.44 15.99
C THR A 62 0.41 -4.57 16.85
N LEU A 63 0.24 -5.75 16.26
CA LEU A 63 -0.28 -6.92 16.98
C LEU A 63 0.63 -7.27 18.18
N ARG A 64 1.95 -7.20 17.99
CA ARG A 64 2.93 -7.42 19.07
C ARG A 64 2.78 -6.39 20.20
N ALA A 65 2.66 -5.11 19.85
CA ALA A 65 2.48 -4.02 20.81
C ALA A 65 1.18 -4.19 21.60
N ASP A 66 0.08 -4.48 20.93
CA ASP A 66 -1.22 -4.64 21.60
C ASP A 66 -1.26 -5.90 22.47
N ARG A 67 -0.49 -6.94 22.12
CA ARG A 67 -0.29 -8.10 22.97
C ARG A 67 0.49 -7.73 24.24
N GLU A 68 1.56 -6.94 24.12
CA GLU A 68 2.32 -6.46 25.26
C GLU A 68 1.44 -5.59 26.18
N LEU A 69 0.60 -4.73 25.59
CA LEU A 69 -0.38 -3.91 26.34
C LEU A 69 -1.43 -4.77 27.05
N LEU A 70 -1.90 -5.85 26.41
CA LEU A 70 -2.82 -6.78 27.05
C LEU A 70 -2.15 -7.47 28.26
N ARG A 71 -0.91 -7.94 28.12
CA ARG A 71 -0.18 -8.58 29.22
C ARG A 71 0.00 -7.61 30.40
N LEU A 72 0.43 -6.37 30.12
CA LEU A 72 0.55 -5.32 31.15
C LEU A 72 -0.79 -5.08 31.87
N THR A 73 -1.89 -5.14 31.11
CA THR A 73 -3.23 -4.93 31.66
C THR A 73 -3.66 -6.13 32.53
N GLU A 74 -3.28 -7.35 32.14
CA GLU A 74 -3.55 -8.55 32.93
C GLU A 74 -2.78 -8.55 34.26
N ASP A 75 -1.50 -8.10 34.23
CA ASP A 75 -0.68 -7.95 35.43
C ASP A 75 -1.32 -6.87 36.35
N THR A 76 -1.75 -5.74 35.78
CA THR A 76 -2.44 -4.66 36.50
C THR A 76 -3.75 -5.17 37.09
N LEU A 77 -4.54 -5.94 36.34
CA LEU A 77 -5.81 -6.52 36.84
C LEU A 77 -5.56 -7.43 38.05
N ALA A 78 -4.53 -8.28 37.99
CA ALA A 78 -4.19 -9.16 39.11
C ALA A 78 -3.82 -8.35 40.34
N ALA A 79 -3.01 -7.29 40.18
CA ALA A 79 -2.65 -6.40 41.29
C ALA A 79 -3.88 -5.68 41.88
N GLN A 80 -4.76 -5.14 41.00
CA GLN A 80 -5.97 -4.42 41.50
C GLN A 80 -6.95 -5.38 42.15
N LYS A 81 -7.06 -6.63 41.74
CA LYS A 81 -7.90 -7.65 42.39
C LYS A 81 -7.39 -7.97 43.79
N SER A 82 -6.07 -8.13 43.92
CA SER A 82 -5.45 -8.36 45.25
C SER A 82 -5.66 -7.15 46.18
N SER A 83 -5.46 -5.95 45.65
CA SER A 83 -5.67 -4.70 46.40
C SER A 83 -7.12 -4.53 46.87
N TYR A 84 -8.10 -4.80 45.99
CA TYR A 84 -9.53 -4.73 46.32
C TYR A 84 -9.88 -5.74 47.42
N THR A 85 -9.35 -6.98 47.32
CA THR A 85 -9.57 -8.02 48.33
C THR A 85 -9.03 -7.59 49.69
N LEU A 86 -7.80 -7.06 49.75
CA LEU A 86 -7.17 -6.55 50.98
C LEU A 86 -7.97 -5.38 51.57
N THR A 87 -8.32 -4.39 50.76
CA THR A 87 -9.08 -3.22 51.18
C THR A 87 -10.45 -3.62 51.71
N THR A 88 -11.10 -4.65 51.13
CA THR A 88 -12.37 -5.19 51.61
C THR A 88 -12.20 -5.76 53.04
N GLN A 89 -11.12 -6.51 53.28
CA GLN A 89 -10.83 -7.06 54.61
C GLN A 89 -10.55 -5.95 55.63
N LEU A 90 -9.74 -4.95 55.26
CA LEU A 90 -9.42 -3.81 56.15
C LEU A 90 -10.67 -2.99 56.47
N ALA A 91 -11.57 -2.78 55.52
CA ALA A 91 -12.83 -2.05 55.75
C ALA A 91 -13.75 -2.80 56.72
N ARG A 92 -13.77 -4.15 56.64
CA ARG A 92 -14.55 -4.98 57.58
C ARG A 92 -14.03 -4.88 59.03
N THR A 93 -12.72 -4.68 59.20
CA THR A 93 -12.10 -4.55 60.54
C THR A 93 -11.99 -3.11 60.99
N GLY A 94 -12.51 -2.15 60.22
CA GLY A 94 -12.47 -0.71 60.54
C GLY A 94 -11.13 -0.04 60.28
N ASN A 95 -10.21 -0.72 59.57
CA ASN A 95 -8.86 -0.22 59.27
C ASN A 95 -8.76 0.41 57.88
N ALA A 96 -9.87 0.51 57.13
CA ALA A 96 -9.97 1.25 55.88
C ALA A 96 -11.35 1.91 55.79
N THR A 97 -11.44 3.03 55.10
CA THR A 97 -12.69 3.77 54.95
C THR A 97 -13.55 3.18 53.82
N GLN A 98 -14.84 3.53 53.79
CA GLN A 98 -15.71 3.19 52.66
C GLN A 98 -15.24 3.85 51.39
N LEU A 99 -14.61 5.04 51.48
CA LEU A 99 -14.03 5.72 50.31
C LEU A 99 -12.90 4.87 49.69
N ASP A 100 -11.98 4.36 50.52
CA ASP A 100 -10.87 3.52 50.07
C ASP A 100 -11.39 2.28 49.36
N LEU A 101 -12.44 1.64 49.91
CA LEU A 101 -13.06 0.47 49.31
C LEU A 101 -13.64 0.80 47.90
N ARG A 102 -14.34 1.94 47.77
CA ARG A 102 -14.90 2.34 46.47
C ARG A 102 -13.82 2.72 45.46
N MET A 103 -12.74 3.35 45.91
CA MET A 103 -11.59 3.66 45.05
C MET A 103 -10.91 2.38 44.54
N ALA A 104 -10.76 1.37 45.38
CA ALA A 104 -10.21 0.08 45.01
C ALA A 104 -11.14 -0.66 43.99
N GLU A 105 -12.46 -0.56 44.22
CA GLU A 105 -13.44 -1.13 43.31
C GLU A 105 -13.37 -0.46 41.94
N ILE A 106 -13.31 0.87 41.86
CA ILE A 106 -13.18 1.65 40.62
C ILE A 106 -11.91 1.24 39.88
N ALA A 107 -10.78 1.09 40.58
CA ALA A 107 -9.51 0.68 39.97
C ALA A 107 -9.62 -0.74 39.39
N LEU A 108 -10.22 -1.68 40.06
CA LEU A 108 -10.46 -3.04 39.60
C LEU A 108 -11.33 -3.05 38.32
N ARG A 109 -12.47 -2.33 38.38
CA ARG A 109 -13.37 -2.26 37.21
C ARG A 109 -12.68 -1.61 35.98
N SER A 110 -11.86 -0.59 36.22
CA SER A 110 -11.08 0.06 35.14
C SER A 110 -10.11 -0.93 34.48
N ALA A 111 -9.45 -1.79 35.28
CA ALA A 111 -8.55 -2.81 34.74
C ALA A 111 -9.33 -3.87 33.95
N GLU A 112 -10.52 -4.28 34.41
CA GLU A 112 -11.40 -5.21 33.67
C GLU A 112 -11.85 -4.63 32.32
N ILE A 113 -12.22 -3.35 32.30
CA ILE A 113 -12.62 -2.63 31.07
C ILE A 113 -11.46 -2.62 30.09
N ASN A 114 -10.25 -2.27 30.55
CA ASN A 114 -9.05 -2.20 29.69
C ASN A 114 -8.70 -3.59 29.15
N ARG A 115 -8.77 -4.64 29.96
CA ARG A 115 -8.53 -6.01 29.50
C ARG A 115 -9.49 -6.38 28.36
N ALA A 116 -10.78 -6.11 28.52
CA ALA A 116 -11.79 -6.40 27.49
C ALA A 116 -11.50 -5.60 26.20
N ALA A 117 -11.07 -4.34 26.34
CA ALA A 117 -10.73 -3.48 25.20
C ALA A 117 -9.51 -4.01 24.42
N TYR A 118 -8.43 -4.37 25.13
CA TYR A 118 -7.23 -4.91 24.47
C TYR A 118 -7.47 -6.32 23.90
N THR A 119 -8.29 -7.15 24.54
CA THR A 119 -8.67 -8.46 23.98
C THR A 119 -9.37 -8.28 22.63
N ARG A 120 -10.32 -7.34 22.55
CA ARG A 120 -11.03 -7.02 21.31
C ARG A 120 -10.08 -6.44 20.26
N GLN A 121 -9.16 -5.55 20.67
CA GLN A 121 -8.18 -4.95 19.75
C GLN A 121 -7.27 -6.02 19.14
N LEU A 122 -6.74 -6.92 19.96
CA LEU A 122 -5.88 -8.01 19.50
C LEU A 122 -6.58 -8.92 18.48
N ALA A 123 -7.90 -9.18 18.66
CA ALA A 123 -8.68 -9.94 17.69
C ALA A 123 -8.79 -9.19 16.35
N ARG A 124 -8.97 -7.87 16.39
CA ARG A 124 -9.01 -7.02 15.17
C ARG A 124 -7.67 -7.02 14.46
N ASP A 125 -6.57 -6.91 15.20
CA ASP A 125 -5.22 -6.89 14.61
C ASP A 125 -4.91 -8.22 13.93
N ARG A 126 -5.35 -9.33 14.54
CA ARG A 126 -5.22 -10.66 13.93
C ARG A 126 -6.00 -10.74 12.61
N ASN A 127 -7.24 -10.27 12.61
CA ASN A 127 -8.08 -10.27 11.39
C ASN A 127 -7.46 -9.38 10.31
N ALA A 128 -6.89 -8.22 10.69
CA ALA A 128 -6.21 -7.32 9.75
C ALA A 128 -4.97 -7.99 9.14
N LEU A 129 -4.19 -8.69 9.95
CA LEU A 129 -3.00 -9.39 9.47
C LEU A 129 -3.40 -10.55 8.52
N GLU A 130 -4.45 -11.31 8.84
CA GLU A 130 -4.97 -12.38 7.97
C GLU A 130 -5.46 -11.81 6.63
N LEU A 131 -6.13 -10.66 6.64
CA LEU A 131 -6.56 -9.98 5.42
C LEU A 131 -5.36 -9.62 4.53
N LEU A 132 -4.30 -9.05 5.13
CA LEU A 132 -3.09 -8.66 4.38
C LEU A 132 -2.34 -9.87 3.82
N LEU A 133 -2.37 -11.00 4.53
CA LEU A 133 -1.74 -12.24 4.08
C LEU A 133 -2.58 -12.98 3.03
N GLY A 134 -3.87 -12.66 2.92
CA GLY A 134 -4.80 -13.32 2.00
C GLY A 134 -5.17 -14.74 2.42
N GLN A 135 -4.83 -15.15 3.65
CA GLN A 135 -5.10 -16.49 4.17
C GLN A 135 -5.08 -16.46 5.70
N PRO A 136 -5.76 -17.40 6.35
CA PRO A 136 -5.71 -17.54 7.81
C PRO A 136 -4.28 -17.78 8.30
N LEU A 137 -3.99 -17.34 9.52
CA LEU A 137 -2.69 -17.56 10.15
C LEU A 137 -2.43 -19.06 10.32
N THR A 138 -1.30 -19.54 9.84
CA THR A 138 -0.88 -20.93 10.02
C THR A 138 -0.66 -21.21 11.50
N PRO A 139 -0.78 -22.47 11.96
CA PRO A 139 -0.49 -22.84 13.35
C PRO A 139 0.91 -22.40 13.79
N GLU A 140 1.90 -22.51 12.92
CA GLU A 140 3.28 -22.10 13.21
C GLU A 140 3.37 -20.57 13.41
N LEU A 141 2.74 -19.79 12.54
CA LEU A 141 2.74 -18.33 12.65
C LEU A 141 1.96 -17.89 13.90
N SER A 142 0.83 -18.55 14.18
CA SER A 142 0.04 -18.33 15.40
C SER A 142 0.88 -18.60 16.66
N ARG A 143 1.68 -19.69 16.65
CA ARG A 143 2.58 -20.02 17.75
C ARG A 143 3.62 -18.91 17.96
N ARG A 144 4.28 -18.47 16.88
CA ARG A 144 5.27 -17.38 16.94
C ARG A 144 4.65 -16.06 17.43
N LEU A 145 3.42 -15.78 17.03
CA LEU A 145 2.68 -14.61 17.53
C LEU A 145 2.39 -14.74 19.02
N ASN A 146 2.20 -15.98 19.52
CA ASN A 146 1.90 -16.24 20.92
C ASN A 146 3.15 -16.28 21.82
N GLU A 147 4.34 -16.33 21.25
CA GLU A 147 5.59 -16.25 22.01
C GLU A 147 5.71 -14.89 22.67
N ALA A 148 6.14 -14.87 23.92
CA ALA A 148 6.25 -13.66 24.73
C ALA A 148 7.51 -12.85 24.38
N VAL A 149 7.60 -12.46 23.12
CA VAL A 149 8.71 -11.60 22.64
C VAL A 149 8.25 -10.15 22.69
N THR A 150 8.94 -9.33 23.47
CA THR A 150 8.62 -7.90 23.58
C THR A 150 9.09 -7.15 22.32
N LEU A 151 8.57 -5.94 22.12
CA LEU A 151 9.01 -5.08 21.02
C LEU A 151 10.52 -4.78 21.06
N THR A 152 11.10 -4.78 22.26
CA THR A 152 12.54 -4.54 22.46
C THR A 152 13.40 -5.65 21.85
N GLU A 153 12.89 -6.86 21.76
CA GLU A 153 13.61 -8.02 21.24
C GLU A 153 13.51 -8.17 19.73
N VAL A 154 12.65 -7.36 19.08
CA VAL A 154 12.54 -7.36 17.62
C VAL A 154 13.75 -6.59 17.07
N ALA A 155 14.64 -7.30 16.38
CA ALA A 155 15.89 -6.73 15.86
C ALA A 155 15.62 -5.94 14.56
N ILE A 156 15.14 -4.72 14.69
CA ILE A 156 15.03 -3.78 13.58
C ILE A 156 16.18 -2.77 13.72
N PRO A 157 16.97 -2.51 12.67
CA PRO A 157 17.99 -1.47 12.75
C PRO A 157 17.40 -0.14 13.20
N THR A 158 17.97 0.44 14.25
CA THR A 158 17.45 1.69 14.82
C THR A 158 17.83 2.93 14.01
N THR A 159 18.75 2.77 13.06
CA THR A 159 19.21 3.87 12.20
C THR A 159 19.32 3.38 10.75
N LEU A 160 18.77 4.15 9.83
CA LEU A 160 18.96 3.97 8.41
C LEU A 160 19.81 5.13 7.88
N PRO A 161 20.82 4.86 7.05
CA PRO A 161 21.59 5.95 6.44
C PRO A 161 20.67 6.76 5.52
N GLY A 162 20.63 8.06 5.72
CA GLY A 162 19.89 8.96 4.84
C GLY A 162 20.51 8.92 3.45
N GLY A 163 19.73 8.56 2.43
CA GLY A 163 20.15 8.64 1.04
C GLY A 163 20.21 10.09 0.56
N LEU A 164 20.97 10.34 -0.51
CA LEU A 164 20.97 11.64 -1.16
C LEU A 164 19.61 11.90 -1.81
N PRO A 165 19.11 13.14 -1.77
CA PRO A 165 17.81 13.46 -2.39
C PRO A 165 17.68 13.03 -3.85
N SER A 166 18.75 13.10 -4.63
CA SER A 166 18.75 12.68 -6.04
C SER A 166 18.49 11.19 -6.24
N ASP A 167 18.87 10.35 -5.28
CA ASP A 167 18.67 8.90 -5.37
C ASP A 167 17.19 8.53 -5.33
N LEU A 168 16.35 9.33 -4.67
CA LEU A 168 14.91 9.10 -4.59
C LEU A 168 14.27 9.08 -5.97
N LEU A 169 14.72 9.98 -6.86
CA LEU A 169 14.17 10.10 -8.22
C LEU A 169 14.40 8.81 -9.05
N VAL A 170 15.46 8.08 -8.75
CA VAL A 170 15.83 6.86 -9.49
C VAL A 170 15.27 5.60 -8.81
N ARG A 171 15.20 5.60 -7.47
CA ARG A 171 14.89 4.39 -6.70
C ARG A 171 13.40 4.19 -6.45
N ARG A 172 12.61 5.27 -6.30
CA ARG A 172 11.18 5.13 -5.94
C ARG A 172 10.34 4.77 -7.15
N PRO A 173 9.63 3.64 -7.09
CA PRO A 173 8.80 3.20 -8.23
C PRO A 173 7.58 4.10 -8.45
N ASP A 174 7.05 4.77 -7.44
CA ASP A 174 5.92 5.70 -7.60
C ASP A 174 6.34 6.94 -8.43
N ILE A 175 7.56 7.45 -8.22
CA ILE A 175 8.11 8.55 -9.02
C ILE A 175 8.31 8.09 -10.46
N ARG A 176 8.89 6.90 -10.66
CA ARG A 176 9.11 6.33 -12.01
C ARG A 176 7.79 6.09 -12.73
N ALA A 177 6.77 5.59 -12.03
CA ALA A 177 5.44 5.42 -12.60
C ALA A 177 4.85 6.75 -13.09
N ALA A 178 4.99 7.82 -12.28
CA ALA A 178 4.51 9.16 -12.66
C ALA A 178 5.28 9.71 -13.85
N GLU A 179 6.60 9.48 -13.92
CA GLU A 179 7.44 9.88 -15.07
C GLU A 179 6.98 9.18 -16.35
N TYR A 180 6.71 7.85 -16.29
CA TYR A 180 6.21 7.12 -17.45
C TYR A 180 4.84 7.63 -17.90
N ARG A 181 3.94 7.96 -16.97
CA ARG A 181 2.63 8.56 -17.32
C ARG A 181 2.82 9.90 -18.04
N LEU A 182 3.77 10.73 -17.59
CA LEU A 182 4.10 12.00 -18.24
C LEU A 182 4.67 11.76 -19.67
N ARG A 183 5.55 10.77 -19.82
CA ARG A 183 6.08 10.38 -21.14
C ARG A 183 4.95 9.94 -22.10
N GLY A 184 4.01 9.14 -21.60
CA GLY A 184 2.83 8.71 -22.36
C GLY A 184 1.95 9.88 -22.79
N ALA A 185 1.69 10.82 -21.87
CA ALA A 185 0.92 12.04 -22.19
C ALA A 185 1.62 12.90 -23.25
N ASN A 186 2.94 12.97 -23.21
CA ASN A 186 3.72 13.68 -24.22
C ASN A 186 3.62 12.97 -25.59
N ALA A 187 3.70 11.64 -25.62
CA ALA A 187 3.54 10.85 -26.86
C ALA A 187 2.14 11.07 -27.47
N ARG A 188 1.10 11.17 -26.63
CA ARG A 188 -0.29 11.42 -27.09
C ARG A 188 -0.40 12.72 -27.89
N ILE A 189 0.40 13.75 -27.57
CA ILE A 189 0.44 15.01 -28.34
C ILE A 189 0.92 14.73 -29.77
N GLY A 190 1.93 13.87 -29.94
CA GLY A 190 2.42 13.45 -31.25
C GLY A 190 1.32 12.82 -32.10
N ALA A 191 0.57 11.89 -31.49
CA ALA A 191 -0.55 11.24 -32.17
C ALA A 191 -1.66 12.24 -32.55
N ALA A 192 -1.98 13.19 -31.67
CA ALA A 192 -3.00 14.22 -31.93
C ALA A 192 -2.57 15.17 -33.04
N ARG A 193 -1.27 15.53 -33.13
CA ARG A 193 -0.71 16.35 -34.21
C ARG A 193 -0.75 15.59 -35.53
N ALA A 194 -0.39 14.32 -35.53
CA ALA A 194 -0.38 13.46 -36.72
C ALA A 194 -1.78 13.31 -37.34
N ALA A 195 -2.83 13.44 -36.53
CA ALA A 195 -4.22 13.33 -36.99
C ALA A 195 -4.65 14.47 -37.93
N PHE A 196 -3.89 15.56 -38.03
CA PHE A 196 -4.15 16.64 -39.02
C PHE A 196 -3.65 16.30 -40.43
N PHE A 197 -2.82 15.27 -40.57
CA PHE A 197 -2.21 14.89 -41.84
C PHE A 197 -2.95 13.74 -42.51
N PRO A 198 -2.75 13.52 -43.83
CA PRO A 198 -3.42 12.40 -44.52
C PRO A 198 -3.07 11.05 -43.90
N THR A 199 -4.06 10.20 -43.72
CA THR A 199 -3.87 8.80 -43.35
C THR A 199 -3.77 7.98 -44.65
N ILE A 200 -2.70 7.21 -44.80
CA ILE A 200 -2.48 6.34 -45.95
C ILE A 200 -2.63 4.89 -45.47
N SER A 201 -3.68 4.23 -45.90
CA SER A 201 -3.92 2.81 -45.56
C SER A 201 -3.79 1.92 -46.81
N LEU A 202 -3.19 0.78 -46.60
CA LEU A 202 -3.02 -0.24 -47.64
C LEU A 202 -3.80 -1.49 -47.22
N THR A 203 -4.82 -1.83 -47.97
CA THR A 203 -5.63 -3.02 -47.66
C THR A 203 -5.40 -4.07 -48.75
N GLY A 204 -4.96 -5.25 -48.33
CA GLY A 204 -4.80 -6.41 -49.22
C GLY A 204 -5.78 -7.49 -48.81
N THR A 205 -6.52 -8.01 -49.77
CA THR A 205 -7.38 -9.19 -49.57
C THR A 205 -6.96 -10.29 -50.54
N ALA A 206 -6.94 -11.54 -50.10
CA ALA A 206 -6.70 -12.73 -50.91
C ALA A 206 -7.78 -13.77 -50.58
N GLY A 207 -8.29 -14.40 -51.64
CA GLY A 207 -9.37 -15.38 -51.48
C GLY A 207 -9.68 -16.10 -52.74
N UNK A 208 -10.72 -16.68 -52.91
CA UNK A 208 -11.13 -17.37 -53.98
C UNK A 208 -12.30 -16.65 -54.51
N UNK A 209 -12.46 -16.54 -55.58
CA UNK A 209 -13.49 -15.94 -56.18
C UNK A 209 -13.90 -16.75 -57.34
N UNK A 210 -14.88 -16.93 -57.40
CA UNK A 210 -15.43 -17.58 -58.45
C UNK A 210 -16.35 -16.63 -59.00
N UNK A 211 -15.97 -16.29 -59.79
CA UNK A 211 -16.69 -15.30 -60.46
C UNK A 211 -18.03 -15.75 -60.91
N ALA A 212 -18.20 -16.42 -61.80
CA ALA A 212 -19.48 -16.99 -62.31
C ALA A 212 -19.36 -18.51 -62.30
N SER A 213 -20.12 -19.15 -61.45
CA SER A 213 -20.12 -20.63 -61.39
C SER A 213 -21.52 -21.13 -61.04
N ALA A 214 -21.87 -22.24 -61.71
CA ALA A 214 -23.13 -22.91 -61.44
C ALA A 214 -23.14 -23.70 -60.10
N SER A 215 -21.96 -23.96 -59.57
CA SER A 215 -21.82 -24.75 -58.36
C SER A 215 -20.78 -24.13 -57.41
N LEU A 216 -20.97 -24.34 -56.10
CA LEU A 216 -20.05 -23.89 -55.05
C LEU A 216 -18.68 -24.60 -55.12
N SER A 217 -18.66 -25.82 -55.67
CA SER A 217 -17.42 -26.60 -55.82
C SER A 217 -16.38 -25.91 -56.71
N GLY A 218 -16.81 -25.15 -57.70
CA GLY A 218 -15.91 -24.40 -58.59
C GLY A 218 -15.07 -23.33 -57.86
N LEU A 219 -15.46 -22.96 -56.65
CA LEU A 219 -14.72 -22.00 -55.85
C LEU A 219 -13.30 -22.49 -55.47
N PHE A 220 -13.09 -23.80 -55.43
CA PHE A 220 -11.82 -24.42 -55.04
C PHE A 220 -11.03 -25.03 -56.20
N GLU A 221 -11.44 -24.74 -57.45
CA GLU A 221 -10.73 -25.23 -58.65
C GLU A 221 -9.49 -24.37 -58.91
N PRO A 222 -8.49 -24.94 -59.66
CA PRO A 222 -7.34 -24.16 -60.09
C PRO A 222 -7.77 -22.94 -60.92
N GLY A 223 -7.29 -21.76 -60.54
CA GLY A 223 -7.64 -20.50 -61.19
C GLY A 223 -8.71 -19.68 -60.47
N SER A 224 -9.31 -20.19 -59.41
CA SER A 224 -10.30 -19.45 -58.63
C SER A 224 -9.66 -18.43 -57.68
N GLY A 225 -8.33 -18.45 -57.50
CA GLY A 225 -7.62 -17.51 -56.65
C GLY A 225 -7.80 -16.06 -57.10
N SER A 226 -8.14 -15.19 -56.17
CA SER A 226 -8.29 -13.77 -56.41
C SER A 226 -7.54 -12.98 -55.35
N TRP A 227 -6.98 -11.86 -55.76
CA TRP A 227 -6.40 -10.91 -54.81
C TRP A 227 -6.82 -9.51 -55.18
N ARG A 228 -6.90 -8.65 -54.16
CA ARG A 228 -7.26 -7.25 -54.35
C ARG A 228 -6.35 -6.40 -53.47
N PHE A 229 -5.79 -5.35 -54.03
CA PHE A 229 -4.95 -4.38 -53.33
C PHE A 229 -5.58 -2.99 -53.44
N LEU A 230 -5.90 -2.38 -52.30
CA LEU A 230 -6.63 -1.12 -52.23
C LEU A 230 -5.81 -0.12 -51.42
N PRO A 231 -4.97 0.71 -52.03
CA PRO A 231 -4.41 1.87 -51.36
C PRO A 231 -5.48 2.94 -51.22
N GLN A 232 -5.55 3.55 -50.05
CA GLN A 232 -6.51 4.61 -49.74
C GLN A 232 -5.81 5.74 -49.03
N ILE A 233 -6.05 6.98 -49.44
CA ILE A 233 -5.58 8.20 -48.79
C ILE A 233 -6.79 8.96 -48.30
N THR A 234 -6.82 9.26 -46.99
CA THR A 234 -7.89 10.03 -46.37
C THR A 234 -7.31 11.30 -45.74
N LEU A 235 -7.70 12.46 -46.26
CA LEU A 235 -7.27 13.76 -45.70
C LEU A 235 -8.47 14.43 -45.01
N PRO A 236 -8.37 14.74 -43.70
CA PRO A 236 -9.45 15.43 -43.00
C PRO A 236 -9.42 16.94 -43.34
N LEU A 237 -10.33 17.40 -44.21
CA LEU A 237 -10.43 18.80 -44.62
C LEU A 237 -11.25 19.63 -43.64
N PHE A 238 -12.30 19.03 -43.04
CA PHE A 238 -13.19 19.73 -42.12
C PHE A 238 -13.77 18.75 -41.09
N HIS A 239 -13.55 19.03 -39.80
CA HIS A 239 -14.04 18.20 -38.70
C HIS A 239 -14.70 19.06 -37.60
N GLY A 240 -15.21 20.24 -37.93
CA GLY A 240 -15.92 21.08 -36.98
C GLY A 240 -15.13 21.42 -35.70
N GLY A 241 -13.79 21.51 -35.81
CA GLY A 241 -12.93 21.83 -34.65
C GLY A 241 -12.50 20.62 -33.81
N ALA A 242 -12.99 19.41 -34.11
CA ALA A 242 -12.71 18.22 -33.27
C ALA A 242 -11.21 17.91 -33.15
N LEU A 243 -10.44 17.99 -34.26
CA LEU A 243 -8.99 17.73 -34.24
C LEU A 243 -8.24 18.73 -33.35
N ARG A 244 -8.64 20.00 -33.40
CA ARG A 244 -8.04 21.04 -32.57
C ARG A 244 -8.36 20.81 -31.09
N ALA A 245 -9.61 20.51 -30.78
CA ALA A 245 -10.05 20.20 -29.41
C ALA A 245 -9.31 18.96 -28.85
N ASP A 246 -9.08 17.93 -29.69
CA ASP A 246 -8.32 16.74 -29.26
C ASP A 246 -6.85 17.08 -28.97
N LEU A 247 -6.23 17.94 -29.80
CA LEU A 247 -4.86 18.40 -29.56
C LEU A 247 -4.78 19.25 -28.27
N ASP A 248 -5.74 20.17 -28.08
CA ASP A 248 -5.80 21.01 -26.87
C ASP A 248 -6.00 20.13 -25.62
N ARG A 249 -6.87 19.13 -25.70
CA ARG A 249 -7.07 18.13 -24.63
C ARG A 249 -5.76 17.38 -24.31
N ALA A 250 -4.99 16.99 -25.33
CA ALA A 250 -3.70 16.31 -25.14
C ALA A 250 -2.69 17.22 -24.42
N HIS A 251 -2.67 18.50 -24.76
CA HIS A 251 -1.82 19.48 -24.06
C HIS A 251 -2.22 19.66 -22.59
N VAL A 252 -3.53 19.80 -22.31
CA VAL A 252 -4.05 19.93 -20.93
C VAL A 252 -3.73 18.65 -20.13
N GLN A 253 -3.90 17.46 -20.74
CA GLN A 253 -3.56 16.19 -20.08
C GLN A 253 -2.07 16.14 -19.70
N LYS A 254 -1.18 16.64 -20.57
CA LYS A 254 0.26 16.73 -20.24
C LYS A 254 0.48 17.64 -19.02
N GLN A 255 -0.22 18.80 -18.95
CA GLN A 255 -0.09 19.70 -17.79
C GLN A 255 -0.55 19.02 -16.48
N ILE A 256 -1.63 18.23 -16.56
CA ILE A 256 -2.11 17.42 -15.42
C ILE A 256 -1.01 16.45 -14.97
N GLU A 257 -0.39 15.73 -15.93
CA GLU A 257 0.65 14.74 -15.57
C GLU A 257 1.93 15.41 -15.04
N ILE A 258 2.26 16.64 -15.48
CA ILE A 258 3.36 17.43 -14.89
C ILE A 258 3.07 17.73 -13.42
N ALA A 259 1.87 18.24 -13.12
CA ALA A 259 1.48 18.57 -11.74
C ALA A 259 1.46 17.32 -10.86
N ARG A 260 1.00 16.19 -11.39
CA ARG A 260 1.02 14.89 -10.68
C ARG A 260 2.45 14.43 -10.37
N TYR A 261 3.35 14.54 -11.35
CA TYR A 261 4.75 14.14 -11.20
C TYR A 261 5.44 15.00 -10.13
N GLU A 262 5.23 16.33 -10.18
CA GLU A 262 5.76 17.24 -9.16
C GLU A 262 5.24 16.92 -7.77
N ASN A 263 3.94 16.64 -7.65
CA ASN A 263 3.30 16.29 -6.37
C ASN A 263 3.90 15.00 -5.78
N VAL A 264 4.11 13.97 -6.61
CA VAL A 264 4.72 12.70 -6.15
C VAL A 264 6.15 12.94 -5.63
N ILE A 265 6.93 13.78 -6.33
CA ILE A 265 8.28 14.15 -5.89
C ILE A 265 8.23 14.87 -4.54
N GLN A 266 7.35 15.85 -4.39
CA GLN A 266 7.21 16.62 -3.15
C GLN A 266 6.79 15.71 -1.98
N GLN A 267 5.87 14.78 -2.22
CA GLN A 267 5.45 13.80 -1.22
C GLN A 267 6.62 12.88 -0.83
N ALA A 268 7.43 12.46 -1.80
CA ALA A 268 8.60 11.61 -1.54
C ALA A 268 9.62 12.31 -0.63
N PHE A 269 9.90 13.58 -0.90
CA PHE A 269 10.81 14.36 -0.04
C PHE A 269 10.25 14.56 1.36
N ARG A 270 8.94 14.85 1.46
CA ARG A 270 8.27 14.98 2.76
C ARG A 270 8.36 13.66 3.55
N ASP A 271 8.07 12.53 2.92
CA ASP A 271 8.09 11.22 3.58
C ASP A 271 9.46 10.93 4.21
N VAL A 272 10.54 11.24 3.47
CA VAL A 272 11.90 11.05 3.98
C VAL A 272 12.21 12.04 5.11
N ALA A 273 11.85 13.32 4.94
CA ALA A 273 12.09 14.34 5.96
C ALA A 273 11.36 13.99 7.29
N ASP A 274 10.10 13.58 7.19
CA ASP A 274 9.30 13.16 8.35
C ASP A 274 9.92 11.92 9.01
N GLY A 275 10.35 10.94 8.21
CA GLY A 275 11.00 9.73 8.71
C GLY A 275 12.32 10.01 9.45
N LEU A 276 13.14 10.92 8.91
CA LEU A 276 14.42 11.30 9.55
C LEU A 276 14.19 12.10 10.84
N ALA A 277 13.21 12.98 10.84
CA ALA A 277 12.82 13.72 12.07
C ALA A 277 12.33 12.75 13.13
N GLY A 278 11.49 11.78 12.73
CA GLY A 278 10.99 10.73 13.60
C GLY A 278 12.13 9.86 14.16
N GLN A 279 13.07 9.46 13.32
CA GLN A 279 14.21 8.60 13.75
C GLN A 279 14.98 9.24 14.90
N ARG A 280 15.25 10.55 14.82
CA ARG A 280 16.00 11.28 15.85
C ARG A 280 15.18 11.44 17.13
N THR A 281 13.97 11.98 17.01
CA THR A 281 13.16 12.36 18.17
C THR A 281 12.55 11.16 18.90
N LEU A 282 12.20 10.08 18.20
CA LEU A 282 11.63 8.88 18.84
C LEU A 282 12.68 8.13 19.67
N ASN A 283 13.95 8.15 19.26
CA ASN A 283 15.03 7.57 20.08
C ASN A 283 15.12 8.27 21.44
N ASP A 284 15.14 9.60 21.44
CA ASP A 284 15.20 10.41 22.66
C ASP A 284 13.94 10.20 23.52
N GLN A 285 12.76 10.11 22.86
CA GLN A 285 11.50 9.89 23.56
C GLN A 285 11.48 8.51 24.25
N VAL A 286 11.89 7.44 23.57
CA VAL A 286 11.96 6.08 24.15
C VAL A 286 12.86 6.07 25.38
N GLN A 287 14.05 6.69 25.28
CA GLN A 287 14.97 6.76 26.44
C GLN A 287 14.34 7.50 27.63
N SER A 288 13.67 8.62 27.37
CA SER A 288 13.02 9.41 28.43
C SER A 288 11.87 8.64 29.08
N GLU A 289 11.07 7.92 28.27
CA GLU A 289 9.97 7.11 28.77
C GLU A 289 10.46 5.88 29.55
N GLN A 290 11.59 5.28 29.15
CA GLN A 290 12.22 4.21 29.94
C GLN A 290 12.58 4.70 31.35
N ARG A 291 13.23 5.87 31.45
CA ARG A 291 13.57 6.47 32.74
C ARG A 291 12.31 6.80 33.55
N ALA A 292 11.24 7.25 32.88
CA ALA A 292 9.96 7.53 33.55
C ALA A 292 9.32 6.25 34.13
N VAL A 293 9.41 5.12 33.36
CA VAL A 293 8.93 3.82 33.88
C VAL A 293 9.75 3.41 35.10
N GLU A 294 11.09 3.51 35.04
CA GLU A 294 11.97 3.17 36.18
C GLU A 294 11.63 4.00 37.41
N ALA A 295 11.50 5.32 37.25
CA ALA A 295 11.14 6.22 38.35
C ALA A 295 9.75 5.91 38.91
N SER A 296 8.77 5.63 38.05
CA SER A 296 7.40 5.28 38.46
C SER A 296 7.35 3.94 39.20
N GLN A 297 8.18 2.98 38.80
CA GLN A 297 8.31 1.68 39.46
C GLN A 297 8.81 1.85 40.88
N ILE A 298 9.90 2.61 41.06
CA ILE A 298 10.47 2.92 42.40
C ILE A 298 9.44 3.65 43.25
N ALA A 299 8.74 4.65 42.71
CA ALA A 299 7.71 5.40 43.43
C ALA A 299 6.58 4.48 43.93
N TYR A 300 6.12 3.57 43.05
CA TYR A 300 5.07 2.61 43.41
C TYR A 300 5.54 1.65 44.51
N GLU A 301 6.76 1.13 44.44
CA GLU A 301 7.34 0.23 45.44
C GLU A 301 7.44 0.94 46.81
N LEU A 302 7.96 2.19 46.82
CA LEU A 302 8.06 2.98 48.03
C LEU A 302 6.67 3.30 48.63
N ALA A 303 5.70 3.67 47.80
CA ALA A 303 4.33 3.91 48.22
C ALA A 303 3.70 2.64 48.83
N GLY A 304 4.00 1.48 48.27
CA GLY A 304 3.55 0.18 48.78
C GLY A 304 4.10 -0.09 50.19
N LEU A 305 5.39 0.11 50.40
CA LEU A 305 6.03 -0.06 51.70
C LEU A 305 5.45 0.91 52.74
N ARG A 306 5.31 2.20 52.41
CA ARG A 306 4.77 3.24 53.31
C ARG A 306 3.31 2.98 53.66
N PHE A 307 2.51 2.47 52.69
CA PHE A 307 1.12 2.09 52.96
C PHE A 307 1.06 0.89 53.95
N GLN A 308 1.91 -0.11 53.76
CA GLN A 308 1.97 -1.30 54.65
C GLN A 308 2.35 -0.92 56.06
N GLU A 309 3.24 0.10 56.21
CA GLU A 309 3.66 0.60 57.52
C GLU A 309 2.66 1.61 58.14
N GLY A 310 1.56 1.90 57.43
CA GLY A 310 0.53 2.85 57.90
C GLY A 310 0.95 4.31 57.84
N VAL A 311 2.00 4.65 57.07
CA VAL A 311 2.51 6.02 56.96
C VAL A 311 1.71 6.80 55.90
N ASP A 312 1.37 6.16 54.78
CA ASP A 312 0.63 6.79 53.68
C ASP A 312 -0.77 6.15 53.52
N ASP A 313 -1.67 6.90 52.91
CA ASP A 313 -3.02 6.44 52.60
C ASP A 313 -3.08 5.59 51.34
N TYR A 314 -4.20 4.92 51.14
CA TYR A 314 -4.47 4.08 49.96
C TYR A 314 -4.44 4.88 48.64
N LEU A 315 -4.84 6.14 48.70
CA LEU A 315 -4.90 6.99 47.49
C LEU A 315 -3.50 7.23 46.92
N THR A 316 -2.49 7.43 47.76
CA THR A 316 -1.07 7.59 47.35
C THR A 316 -0.59 6.31 46.59
N LEU A 317 -0.88 5.14 47.16
CA LEU A 317 -0.54 3.86 46.51
C LEU A 317 -1.24 3.69 45.15
N LEU A 318 -2.54 4.01 45.09
CA LEU A 318 -3.34 3.91 43.89
C LEU A 318 -2.82 4.85 42.78
N ASP A 319 -2.47 6.07 43.16
CA ASP A 319 -1.97 7.10 42.23
C ASP A 319 -0.61 6.70 41.61
N THR A 320 0.31 6.22 42.47
CA THR A 320 1.62 5.75 41.97
C THR A 320 1.47 4.56 41.08
N HIS A 321 0.53 3.64 41.36
CA HIS A 321 0.24 2.49 40.48
C HIS A 321 -0.32 2.95 39.13
N ARG A 322 -1.22 3.95 39.12
CA ARG A 322 -1.76 4.55 37.89
C ARG A 322 -0.66 5.21 37.07
N MET A 323 0.26 5.93 37.72
CA MET A 323 1.39 6.56 37.05
C MET A 323 2.30 5.52 36.37
N LEU A 324 2.63 4.43 37.09
CA LEU A 324 3.43 3.33 36.54
C LEU A 324 2.78 2.69 35.35
N TYR A 325 1.52 2.28 35.45
CA TYR A 325 0.78 1.63 34.35
C TYR A 325 0.70 2.55 33.13
N GLY A 326 0.42 3.83 33.35
CA GLY A 326 0.38 4.82 32.26
C GLY A 326 1.75 5.01 31.60
N ALA A 327 2.83 5.03 32.37
CA ALA A 327 4.20 5.13 31.82
C ALA A 327 4.57 3.90 31.00
N GLN A 328 4.26 2.71 31.50
CA GLN A 328 4.49 1.45 30.77
C GLN A 328 3.74 1.43 29.43
N GLN A 329 2.47 1.84 29.42
CA GLN A 329 1.66 1.91 28.20
C GLN A 329 2.26 2.91 27.19
N ARG A 330 2.68 4.09 27.64
CA ARG A 330 3.32 5.08 26.75
C ARG A 330 4.60 4.52 26.13
N LEU A 331 5.44 3.89 26.93
CA LEU A 331 6.69 3.29 26.44
C LEU A 331 6.43 2.26 25.31
N VAL A 332 5.46 1.35 25.51
CA VAL A 332 5.11 0.36 24.48
C VAL A 332 4.66 1.05 23.19
N ARG A 333 3.80 2.06 23.31
CA ARG A 333 3.29 2.81 22.14
C ARG A 333 4.40 3.58 21.43
N THR A 334 5.30 4.22 22.16
CA THR A 334 6.41 4.97 21.56
C THR A 334 7.42 4.03 20.88
N ARG A 335 7.69 2.86 21.45
CA ARG A 335 8.50 1.82 20.80
C ARG A 335 7.85 1.36 19.49
N LEU A 336 6.55 1.16 19.50
CA LEU A 336 5.83 0.83 18.25
C LEU A 336 5.99 1.95 17.22
N MET A 337 5.77 3.21 17.62
CA MET A 337 5.96 4.35 16.69
C MET A 337 7.38 4.41 16.15
N GLN A 338 8.39 4.14 16.97
CA GLN A 338 9.79 4.10 16.56
C GLN A 338 10.01 3.03 15.47
N GLN A 339 9.50 1.81 15.67
CA GLN A 339 9.66 0.71 14.72
C GLN A 339 8.88 0.96 13.43
N LEU A 340 7.66 1.50 13.52
CA LEU A 340 6.85 1.87 12.35
C LEU A 340 7.54 2.98 11.54
N ASN A 341 8.17 3.94 12.21
CA ASN A 341 8.92 5.01 11.56
C ASN A 341 10.07 4.46 10.72
N ILE A 342 10.76 3.44 11.21
CA ILE A 342 11.87 2.79 10.48
C ILE A 342 11.34 2.09 9.22
N ILE A 343 10.22 1.36 9.32
CA ILE A 343 9.58 0.70 8.17
C ILE A 343 9.18 1.76 7.12
N ASN A 344 8.55 2.85 7.56
CA ASN A 344 8.10 3.91 6.68
C ASN A 344 9.28 4.63 6.02
N LEU A 345 10.35 4.90 6.75
CA LEU A 345 11.56 5.51 6.22
C LEU A 345 12.23 4.59 5.19
N TYR A 346 12.33 3.28 5.47
CA TYR A 346 12.85 2.30 4.53
C TYR A 346 12.05 2.31 3.21
N LYS A 347 10.71 2.30 3.31
CA LYS A 347 9.82 2.42 2.15
C LYS A 347 10.02 3.76 1.42
N ALA A 348 10.11 4.88 2.17
CA ALA A 348 10.30 6.22 1.61
C ALA A 348 11.61 6.35 0.84
N LEU A 349 12.65 5.61 1.23
CA LEU A 349 13.95 5.58 0.54
C LEU A 349 13.94 4.64 -0.68
N GLY A 350 12.80 4.05 -1.03
CA GLY A 350 12.66 3.14 -2.18
C GLY A 350 13.21 1.74 -1.91
N GLY A 351 13.18 1.30 -0.63
CA GLY A 351 13.91 0.15 -0.14
C GLY A 351 13.58 -1.22 -0.73
N GLY A 352 14.60 -2.03 -0.84
CA GLY A 352 14.56 -3.50 -0.83
C GLY A 352 14.19 -4.25 -2.11
N TRP A 353 13.54 -3.61 -3.08
CA TRP A 353 12.99 -4.35 -4.22
C TRP A 353 14.04 -4.76 -5.28
N ARG A 354 15.15 -4.02 -5.41
CA ARG A 354 16.17 -4.29 -6.43
C ARG A 354 16.99 -5.56 -6.16
N GLU A 355 17.19 -5.91 -4.91
CA GLU A 355 17.91 -7.15 -4.57
C GLU A 355 17.22 -8.42 -5.06
N TYR A 356 15.88 -8.35 -5.25
CA TYR A 356 15.06 -9.49 -5.70
C TYR A 356 15.03 -9.64 -7.22
N SER A 357 15.15 -8.55 -7.97
CA SER A 357 15.09 -8.60 -9.44
C SER A 357 16.43 -9.02 -10.08
N GLU A 358 17.56 -8.69 -9.46
CA GLU A 358 18.87 -9.11 -9.96
C GLU A 358 19.09 -10.62 -9.83
N LYS A 359 18.51 -11.26 -8.82
CA LYS A 359 18.62 -12.72 -8.60
C LYS A 359 17.81 -13.56 -9.59
N LYS A 360 16.90 -12.95 -10.38
CA LYS A 360 16.10 -13.67 -11.38
C LYS A 360 16.67 -13.59 -12.81
N GLN A 361 17.74 -12.80 -13.02
CA GLN A 361 18.35 -12.63 -14.33
C GLN A 361 19.75 -13.28 -14.43
N GLY A 362 20.18 -14.01 -13.39
CA GLY A 362 21.44 -14.73 -13.37
C GLY A 362 21.32 -16.24 -13.66
#